data_49c43cd7db3ac52e99e6db496ce07f61
#
_entry.id   49c43cd7db3ac52e99e6db496ce07f61
#
_cell.length_a   1.000
_cell.length_b   1.000
_cell.length_c   1.000
_cell.angle_alpha   90.00
_cell.angle_beta   90.00
_cell.angle_gamma   90.00
#
_symmetry.space_group_name_H-M   'P 1'
#
loop_
_entity.id
_entity.type
_entity.pdbx_description
1 polymer ?
#
loop_
_entity_poly.entity_id
_entity_poly.type
_entity_poly.pdbx_seq_one_letter_code
_entity_poly.pdbx_strand_id
1 'polypeptide(L)'
;MKKEKSQSLICLTRLYFSYLFQKATIIVFSISLILILGIVILISNPFYNNPDYLYNANEIHTLFLSQSLFVIQLFNSIIITTVALSLTINSNSFDSLFLSHTSRLKICISKLLACMFVLIFLNIYEVLLLVLVPLIRYPLYKISNQTILYFIYLYISTITETITSFLISTAIPIIIAPMIFMFLSIVIKLLSNNFTLFKDFASKIIPIINVNEKGITLDSLMVIPIWIILFSLLYLSIYYVKDLKQ
;
A
#
# COMPACT_ATOMS: atom_id res chain seq x y z
N MET A 1 19.62 -6.00 41.44
CA MET A 1 19.07 -5.45 40.20
C MET A 1 18.25 -6.54 39.47
N LYS A 2 16.93 -6.47 39.53
CA LYS A 2 16.07 -7.35 38.69
C LYS A 2 16.32 -6.98 37.24
N LYS A 3 16.79 -7.91 36.42
CA LYS A 3 16.78 -7.79 34.94
C LYS A 3 15.31 -7.59 34.53
N GLU A 4 14.89 -6.36 34.31
CA GLU A 4 13.59 -6.08 33.72
C GLU A 4 13.57 -6.76 32.36
N LYS A 5 12.60 -7.66 32.17
CA LYS A 5 12.45 -8.43 30.94
C LYS A 5 12.12 -7.43 29.82
N SER A 6 13.08 -7.20 28.91
CA SER A 6 12.83 -6.51 27.66
C SER A 6 11.57 -7.09 27.01
N GLN A 7 10.59 -6.27 26.68
CA GLN A 7 9.38 -6.72 26.01
C GLN A 7 9.71 -7.40 24.69
N SER A 8 9.06 -8.52 24.42
CA SER A 8 9.28 -9.24 23.16
C SER A 8 8.77 -8.42 21.97
N LEU A 9 9.42 -8.53 20.82
CA LEU A 9 9.02 -7.88 19.57
C LEU A 9 7.55 -8.19 19.23
N ILE A 10 7.13 -9.45 19.43
CA ILE A 10 5.77 -9.90 19.15
C ILE A 10 4.73 -9.17 20.03
N CYS A 11 5.05 -8.99 21.32
CA CYS A 11 4.17 -8.27 22.24
C CYS A 11 3.97 -6.82 21.81
N LEU A 12 5.05 -6.13 21.45
CA LEU A 12 5.00 -4.75 20.95
C LEU A 12 4.22 -4.66 19.64
N THR A 13 4.47 -5.57 18.69
CA THR A 13 3.74 -5.62 17.42
C THR A 13 2.23 -5.78 17.66
N ARG A 14 1.83 -6.68 18.55
CA ARG A 14 0.42 -6.87 18.93
C ARG A 14 -0.20 -5.61 19.54
N LEU A 15 0.55 -4.90 20.38
CA LEU A 15 0.10 -3.63 20.98
C LEU A 15 -0.10 -2.55 19.92
N TYR A 16 0.86 -2.37 19.00
CA TYR A 16 0.71 -1.40 17.91
C TYR A 16 -0.40 -1.80 16.94
N PHE A 17 -0.56 -3.08 16.67
CA PHE A 17 -1.69 -3.57 15.87
C PHE A 17 -3.03 -3.23 16.54
N SER A 18 -3.18 -3.47 17.85
CA SER A 18 -4.40 -3.09 18.58
C SER A 18 -4.61 -1.57 18.64
N TYR A 19 -3.52 -0.79 18.66
CA TYR A 19 -3.58 0.67 18.61
C TYR A 19 -4.17 1.19 17.29
N LEU A 20 -3.95 0.50 16.17
CA LEU A 20 -4.53 0.85 14.87
C LEU A 20 -6.06 0.74 14.84
N PHE A 21 -6.67 -0.06 15.72
CA PHE A 21 -8.13 -0.17 15.82
C PHE A 21 -8.78 0.99 16.60
N GLN A 22 -8.16 2.16 16.61
CA GLN A 22 -8.80 3.38 17.11
C GLN A 22 -9.94 3.83 16.17
N LYS A 23 -10.95 4.48 16.75
CA LYS A 23 -12.18 4.87 16.04
C LYS A 23 -11.91 5.58 14.69
N ALA A 24 -11.00 6.55 14.67
CA ALA A 24 -10.70 7.33 13.47
C ALA A 24 -10.11 6.46 12.34
N THR A 25 -9.15 5.60 12.66
CA THR A 25 -8.50 4.71 11.70
C THR A 25 -9.49 3.69 11.14
N ILE A 26 -10.33 3.11 11.99
CA ILE A 26 -11.38 2.17 11.58
C ILE A 26 -12.38 2.84 10.63
N ILE A 27 -12.82 4.06 10.93
CA ILE A 27 -13.77 4.78 10.08
C ILE A 27 -13.17 5.01 8.69
N VAL A 28 -11.95 5.56 8.60
CA VAL A 28 -11.28 5.80 7.32
C VAL A 28 -11.11 4.50 6.54
N PHE A 29 -10.67 3.43 7.22
CA PHE A 29 -10.48 2.12 6.61
C PHE A 29 -11.80 1.56 6.07
N SER A 30 -12.87 1.57 6.87
CA SER A 30 -14.18 1.04 6.47
C SER A 30 -14.79 1.83 5.30
N ILE A 31 -14.73 3.16 5.34
CA ILE A 31 -15.23 4.00 4.24
C ILE A 31 -14.45 3.72 2.97
N SER A 32 -13.11 3.64 3.04
CA SER A 32 -12.28 3.35 1.88
C SER A 32 -12.58 1.99 1.27
N LEU A 33 -12.76 0.94 2.08
CA LEU A 33 -13.12 -0.40 1.59
C LEU A 33 -14.48 -0.42 0.88
N ILE A 34 -15.48 0.28 1.43
CA ILE A 34 -16.82 0.38 0.80
C ILE A 34 -16.73 1.14 -0.52
N LEU A 35 -15.95 2.22 -0.57
CA LEU A 35 -15.75 3.00 -1.80
C LEU A 35 -15.01 2.19 -2.87
N ILE A 36 -13.95 1.47 -2.50
CA ILE A 36 -13.24 0.55 -3.43
C ILE A 36 -14.22 -0.45 -4.02
N LEU A 37 -15.02 -1.13 -3.18
CA LEU A 37 -16.03 -2.09 -3.64
C LEU A 37 -17.01 -1.45 -4.62
N GLY A 38 -17.61 -0.32 -4.25
CA GLY A 38 -18.59 0.38 -5.09
C GLY A 38 -18.03 0.78 -6.45
N ILE A 39 -16.82 1.35 -6.47
CA ILE A 39 -16.18 1.81 -7.69
C ILE A 39 -15.74 0.64 -8.57
N VAL A 40 -15.18 -0.45 -8.01
CA VAL A 40 -14.80 -1.65 -8.78
C VAL A 40 -16.04 -2.27 -9.44
N ILE A 41 -17.19 -2.32 -8.74
CA ILE A 41 -18.45 -2.78 -9.32
C ILE A 41 -18.92 -1.85 -10.45
N LEU A 42 -18.83 -0.52 -10.26
CA LEU A 42 -19.19 0.45 -11.29
C LEU A 42 -18.31 0.34 -12.53
N ILE A 43 -16.99 0.20 -12.34
CA ILE A 43 -16.04 -0.02 -13.44
C ILE A 43 -16.35 -1.32 -14.20
N SER A 44 -16.79 -2.37 -13.51
CA SER A 44 -17.10 -3.65 -14.14
C SER A 44 -18.26 -3.59 -15.14
N ASN A 45 -19.24 -2.70 -14.93
CA ASN A 45 -20.44 -2.63 -15.75
C ASN A 45 -20.17 -2.36 -17.26
N PRO A 46 -19.42 -1.31 -17.67
CA PRO A 46 -19.19 -1.04 -19.09
C PRO A 46 -18.36 -2.13 -19.77
N PHE A 47 -17.47 -2.79 -19.04
CA PHE A 47 -16.62 -3.84 -19.61
C PHE A 47 -17.39 -5.13 -19.85
N TYR A 48 -18.24 -5.51 -18.93
CA TYR A 48 -18.86 -6.82 -18.94
C TYR A 48 -20.28 -6.84 -19.54
N ASN A 49 -20.89 -5.72 -19.75
CA ASN A 49 -22.14 -5.62 -20.50
C ASN A 49 -21.93 -5.40 -22.01
N ASN A 50 -20.66 -5.36 -22.48
CA ASN A 50 -20.36 -5.18 -23.88
C ASN A 50 -20.51 -6.52 -24.61
N PRO A 51 -21.31 -6.61 -25.72
CA PRO A 51 -21.45 -7.83 -26.51
C PRO A 51 -20.13 -8.32 -27.14
N ASP A 52 -19.16 -7.40 -27.34
CA ASP A 52 -17.83 -7.74 -27.87
C ASP A 52 -16.98 -8.54 -26.90
N TYR A 53 -17.40 -8.66 -25.65
CA TYR A 53 -16.67 -9.42 -24.62
C TYR A 53 -16.42 -10.88 -25.06
N LEU A 54 -17.37 -11.50 -25.74
CA LEU A 54 -17.23 -12.89 -26.18
C LEU A 54 -16.09 -13.08 -27.18
N TYR A 55 -15.75 -12.03 -27.94
CA TYR A 55 -14.70 -12.07 -28.96
C TYR A 55 -13.34 -11.62 -28.42
N ASN A 56 -13.31 -10.69 -27.46
CA ASN A 56 -12.10 -10.05 -26.94
C ASN A 56 -12.00 -10.15 -25.41
N ALA A 57 -12.43 -11.25 -24.82
CA ALA A 57 -12.52 -11.43 -23.37
C ALA A 57 -11.21 -11.10 -22.60
N ASN A 58 -10.06 -11.47 -23.16
CA ASN A 58 -8.76 -11.24 -22.52
C ASN A 58 -8.39 -9.75 -22.50
N GLU A 59 -8.64 -9.02 -23.57
CA GLU A 59 -8.34 -7.58 -23.65
C GLU A 59 -9.25 -6.78 -22.72
N ILE A 60 -10.54 -7.06 -22.76
CA ILE A 60 -11.54 -6.42 -21.90
C ILE A 60 -11.22 -6.69 -20.43
N HIS A 61 -10.81 -7.91 -20.10
CA HIS A 61 -10.42 -8.26 -18.75
C HIS A 61 -9.16 -7.53 -18.29
N THR A 62 -8.13 -7.40 -19.14
CA THR A 62 -6.93 -6.64 -18.82
C THR A 62 -7.22 -5.15 -18.63
N LEU A 63 -8.12 -4.57 -19.40
CA LEU A 63 -8.58 -3.18 -19.23
C LEU A 63 -9.34 -3.00 -17.92
N PHE A 64 -10.25 -3.92 -17.58
CA PHE A 64 -10.94 -3.90 -16.28
C PHE A 64 -9.93 -3.95 -15.13
N LEU A 65 -8.98 -4.90 -15.15
CA LEU A 65 -7.96 -5.02 -14.12
C LEU A 65 -7.11 -3.75 -14.00
N SER A 66 -6.70 -3.15 -15.12
CA SER A 66 -5.87 -1.95 -15.11
C SER A 66 -6.58 -0.75 -14.49
N GLN A 67 -7.85 -0.53 -14.85
CA GLN A 67 -8.64 0.57 -14.29
C GLN A 67 -9.00 0.35 -12.83
N SER A 68 -9.39 -0.87 -12.47
CA SER A 68 -9.68 -1.22 -11.08
C SER A 68 -8.44 -1.10 -10.19
N LEU A 69 -7.28 -1.55 -10.67
CA LEU A 69 -6.00 -1.43 -9.96
C LEU A 69 -5.63 0.04 -9.73
N PHE A 70 -5.83 0.89 -10.73
CA PHE A 70 -5.56 2.32 -10.60
C PHE A 70 -6.37 2.95 -9.45
N VAL A 71 -7.69 2.65 -9.39
CA VAL A 71 -8.56 3.15 -8.32
C VAL A 71 -8.13 2.60 -6.96
N ILE A 72 -7.89 1.30 -6.88
CA ILE A 72 -7.41 0.64 -5.66
C ILE A 72 -6.15 1.34 -5.14
N GLN A 73 -5.18 1.63 -5.99
CA GLN A 73 -3.95 2.30 -5.60
C GLN A 73 -4.16 3.72 -5.09
N LEU A 74 -5.13 4.46 -5.61
CA LEU A 74 -5.46 5.79 -5.07
C LEU A 74 -5.97 5.69 -3.63
N PHE A 75 -6.87 4.75 -3.35
CA PHE A 75 -7.38 4.54 -1.99
C PHE A 75 -6.31 3.97 -1.05
N ASN A 76 -5.44 3.10 -1.55
CA ASN A 76 -4.32 2.57 -0.77
C ASN A 76 -3.40 3.68 -0.26
N SER A 77 -3.12 4.71 -1.08
CA SER A 77 -2.35 5.87 -0.64
C SER A 77 -2.98 6.56 0.58
N ILE A 78 -4.31 6.67 0.60
CA ILE A 78 -5.05 7.27 1.72
C ILE A 78 -4.96 6.38 2.97
N ILE A 79 -5.24 5.08 2.81
CA ILE A 79 -5.23 4.11 3.91
C ILE A 79 -3.83 4.02 4.53
N ILE A 80 -2.80 3.83 3.70
CA ILE A 80 -1.40 3.68 4.10
C ILE A 80 -0.93 4.92 4.86
N THR A 81 -1.22 6.11 4.33
CA THR A 81 -0.84 7.36 4.99
C THR A 81 -1.54 7.52 6.34
N THR A 82 -2.83 7.17 6.43
CA THR A 82 -3.57 7.22 7.70
C THR A 82 -2.98 6.26 8.74
N VAL A 83 -2.64 5.04 8.32
CA VAL A 83 -1.99 4.04 9.18
C VAL A 83 -0.59 4.51 9.61
N ALA A 84 0.21 5.02 8.68
CA ALA A 84 1.54 5.55 8.97
C ALA A 84 1.48 6.72 9.97
N LEU A 85 0.56 7.68 9.78
CA LEU A 85 0.33 8.79 10.71
C LEU A 85 -0.05 8.31 12.11
N SER A 86 -0.97 7.34 12.18
CA SER A 86 -1.40 6.77 13.47
C SER A 86 -0.23 6.14 14.21
N LEU A 87 0.63 5.38 13.53
CA LEU A 87 1.73 4.65 14.15
C LEU A 87 3.00 5.48 14.37
N THR A 88 3.19 6.59 13.68
CA THR A 88 4.42 7.38 13.80
C THR A 88 4.24 8.64 14.63
N ILE A 89 3.18 9.40 14.39
CA ILE A 89 2.97 10.70 15.03
C ILE A 89 2.04 10.58 16.24
N ASN A 90 0.88 9.97 16.03
CA ASN A 90 -0.13 9.89 17.09
C ASN A 90 0.27 8.94 18.24
N SER A 91 1.16 7.97 17.98
CA SER A 91 1.63 7.02 18.98
C SER A 91 2.81 7.52 19.80
N ASN A 92 3.31 8.74 19.59
CA ASN A 92 4.50 9.24 20.31
C ASN A 92 4.34 9.23 21.85
N SER A 93 3.16 9.57 22.36
CA SER A 93 2.86 9.47 23.79
C SER A 93 2.86 8.02 24.30
N PHE A 94 2.42 7.09 23.45
CA PHE A 94 2.43 5.67 23.74
C PHE A 94 3.84 5.10 23.70
N ASP A 95 4.68 5.56 22.76
CA ASP A 95 6.07 5.15 22.63
C ASP A 95 6.89 5.50 23.89
N SER A 96 6.62 6.66 24.49
CA SER A 96 7.34 7.10 25.69
C SER A 96 7.22 6.12 26.87
N LEU A 97 6.13 5.35 26.93
CA LEU A 97 5.92 4.32 27.96
C LEU A 97 6.88 3.13 27.81
N PHE A 98 7.37 2.88 26.60
CA PHE A 98 8.22 1.72 26.30
C PHE A 98 9.69 2.07 26.13
N LEU A 99 10.02 3.36 25.89
CA LEU A 99 11.39 3.81 25.62
C LEU A 99 12.35 3.56 26.80
N SER A 100 11.84 3.50 28.03
CA SER A 100 12.66 3.21 29.22
C SER A 100 13.14 1.75 29.26
N HIS A 101 12.47 0.84 28.56
CA HIS A 101 12.69 -0.63 28.66
C HIS A 101 12.99 -1.30 27.34
N THR A 102 12.86 -0.59 26.20
CA THR A 102 13.03 -1.16 24.86
C THR A 102 13.81 -0.23 23.94
N SER A 103 14.62 -0.80 23.04
CA SER A 103 15.32 0.00 22.03
C SER A 103 14.34 0.58 21.01
N ARG A 104 14.62 1.79 20.54
CA ARG A 104 13.84 2.48 19.51
C ARG A 104 13.73 1.65 18.22
N LEU A 105 14.80 0.92 17.88
CA LEU A 105 14.79 0.02 16.72
C LEU A 105 13.70 -1.06 16.85
N LYS A 106 13.52 -1.64 18.05
CA LYS A 106 12.44 -2.61 18.29
C LYS A 106 11.06 -1.99 18.12
N ILE A 107 10.87 -0.76 18.62
CA ILE A 107 9.63 -0.02 18.46
C ILE A 107 9.34 0.23 16.98
N CYS A 108 10.34 0.71 16.24
CA CYS A 108 10.25 0.95 14.79
C CYS A 108 9.85 -0.30 14.01
N ILE A 109 10.55 -1.41 14.23
CA ILE A 109 10.25 -2.70 13.58
C ILE A 109 8.85 -3.19 13.96
N SER A 110 8.45 -3.03 15.23
CA SER A 110 7.11 -3.44 15.69
C SER A 110 5.99 -2.66 15.01
N LYS A 111 6.18 -1.35 14.79
CA LYS A 111 5.23 -0.50 14.05
C LYS A 111 5.13 -0.92 12.59
N LEU A 112 6.28 -1.14 11.93
CA LEU A 112 6.31 -1.64 10.55
C LEU A 112 5.60 -2.99 10.42
N LEU A 113 5.87 -3.95 11.31
CA LEU A 113 5.21 -5.24 11.31
C LEU A 113 3.70 -5.11 11.54
N ALA A 114 3.26 -4.26 12.47
CA ALA A 114 1.84 -4.01 12.70
C ALA A 114 1.15 -3.46 11.44
N CYS A 115 1.80 -2.53 10.73
CA CYS A 115 1.32 -2.00 9.46
C CYS A 115 1.25 -3.09 8.37
N MET A 116 2.28 -3.93 8.25
CA MET A 116 2.30 -5.03 7.28
C MET A 116 1.13 -6.01 7.48
N PHE A 117 0.74 -6.30 8.72
CA PHE A 117 -0.45 -7.12 8.98
C PHE A 117 -1.73 -6.47 8.42
N VAL A 118 -1.93 -5.16 8.62
CA VAL A 118 -3.09 -4.46 8.05
C VAL A 118 -3.07 -4.51 6.52
N LEU A 119 -1.90 -4.32 5.91
CA LEU A 119 -1.75 -4.38 4.46
C LEU A 119 -2.03 -5.76 3.87
N ILE A 120 -1.66 -6.83 4.57
CA ILE A 120 -1.99 -8.19 4.13
C ILE A 120 -3.52 -8.35 4.05
N PHE A 121 -4.27 -7.92 5.06
CA PHE A 121 -5.74 -7.97 5.02
C PHE A 121 -6.32 -7.11 3.90
N LEU A 122 -5.78 -5.90 3.71
CA LEU A 122 -6.19 -5.01 2.63
C LEU A 122 -5.97 -5.66 1.26
N ASN A 123 -4.76 -6.17 1.01
CA ASN A 123 -4.45 -6.82 -0.27
C ASN A 123 -5.27 -8.09 -0.51
N ILE A 124 -5.55 -8.89 0.52
CA ILE A 124 -6.45 -10.05 0.39
C ILE A 124 -7.84 -9.60 -0.03
N TYR A 125 -8.38 -8.55 0.59
CA TYR A 125 -9.68 -8.00 0.23
C TYR A 125 -9.71 -7.53 -1.24
N GLU A 126 -8.70 -6.80 -1.67
CA GLU A 126 -8.58 -6.26 -3.03
C GLU A 126 -8.47 -7.36 -4.08
N VAL A 127 -7.63 -8.37 -3.81
CA VAL A 127 -7.51 -9.55 -4.67
C VAL A 127 -8.84 -10.29 -4.78
N LEU A 128 -9.54 -10.48 -3.66
CA LEU A 128 -10.86 -11.09 -3.67
C LEU A 128 -11.85 -10.29 -4.52
N LEU A 129 -11.85 -8.97 -4.45
CA LEU A 129 -12.71 -8.13 -5.30
C LEU A 129 -12.38 -8.28 -6.78
N LEU A 130 -11.10 -8.23 -7.14
CA LEU A 130 -10.64 -8.34 -8.52
C LEU A 130 -10.91 -9.73 -9.14
N VAL A 131 -11.08 -10.76 -8.31
CA VAL A 131 -11.46 -12.11 -8.74
C VAL A 131 -12.96 -12.32 -8.72
N LEU A 132 -13.63 -11.96 -7.61
CA LEU A 132 -15.05 -12.27 -7.42
C LEU A 132 -15.95 -11.45 -8.33
N VAL A 133 -15.63 -10.17 -8.58
CA VAL A 133 -16.46 -9.33 -9.46
C VAL A 133 -16.53 -9.88 -10.89
N PRO A 134 -15.40 -10.22 -11.55
CA PRO A 134 -15.44 -10.90 -12.85
C PRO A 134 -16.14 -12.26 -12.78
N LEU A 135 -15.90 -13.06 -11.77
CA LEU A 135 -16.44 -14.41 -11.62
C LEU A 135 -17.97 -14.41 -11.52
N ILE A 136 -18.55 -13.45 -10.81
CA ILE A 136 -20.00 -13.27 -10.67
C ILE A 136 -20.62 -12.78 -11.98
N ARG A 137 -19.90 -11.91 -12.71
CA ARG A 137 -20.39 -11.32 -13.96
C ARG A 137 -20.23 -12.24 -15.17
N TYR A 138 -19.23 -13.14 -15.13
CA TYR A 138 -18.84 -14.00 -16.24
C TYR A 138 -18.53 -15.43 -15.80
N PRO A 139 -19.41 -16.38 -16.09
CA PRO A 139 -19.19 -17.79 -15.75
C PRO A 139 -18.00 -18.43 -16.49
N LEU A 140 -17.52 -17.83 -17.58
CA LEU A 140 -16.36 -18.30 -18.36
C LEU A 140 -15.03 -17.64 -17.95
N TYR A 141 -15.02 -16.83 -16.89
CA TYR A 141 -13.81 -16.19 -16.40
C TYR A 141 -12.76 -17.21 -15.99
N LYS A 142 -11.54 -17.03 -16.50
CA LYS A 142 -10.37 -17.82 -16.10
C LYS A 142 -9.28 -16.89 -15.58
N ILE A 143 -8.68 -17.24 -14.46
CA ILE A 143 -7.51 -16.53 -13.93
C ILE A 143 -6.35 -16.72 -14.92
N SER A 144 -5.88 -15.63 -15.52
CA SER A 144 -4.75 -15.63 -16.45
C SER A 144 -3.44 -15.36 -15.70
N ASN A 145 -2.30 -15.66 -16.34
CA ASN A 145 -0.99 -15.29 -15.81
C ASN A 145 -0.86 -13.77 -15.59
N GLN A 146 -1.50 -12.97 -16.44
CA GLN A 146 -1.56 -11.51 -16.28
C GLN A 146 -2.26 -11.13 -14.97
N THR A 147 -3.37 -11.76 -14.63
CA THR A 147 -4.07 -11.53 -13.36
C THR A 147 -3.14 -11.76 -12.15
N ILE A 148 -2.33 -12.80 -12.18
CA ILE A 148 -1.34 -13.08 -11.11
C ILE A 148 -0.28 -11.98 -11.04
N LEU A 149 0.21 -11.50 -12.19
CA LEU A 149 1.17 -10.39 -12.22
C LEU A 149 0.58 -9.10 -11.64
N TYR A 150 -0.70 -8.81 -11.88
CA TYR A 150 -1.41 -7.69 -11.28
C TYR A 150 -1.46 -7.79 -9.75
N PHE A 151 -1.69 -9.00 -9.21
CA PHE A 151 -1.71 -9.21 -7.75
C PHE A 151 -0.33 -9.03 -7.11
N ILE A 152 0.69 -9.62 -7.72
CA ILE A 152 2.08 -9.45 -7.27
C ILE A 152 2.43 -7.97 -7.26
N TYR A 153 2.10 -7.28 -8.32
CA TYR A 153 2.37 -5.85 -8.43
C TYR A 153 1.61 -5.04 -7.36
N LEU A 154 0.32 -5.27 -7.17
CA LEU A 154 -0.47 -4.58 -6.15
C LEU A 154 0.18 -4.73 -4.78
N TYR A 155 0.59 -5.95 -4.41
CA TYR A 155 1.24 -6.24 -3.14
C TYR A 155 2.58 -5.50 -2.99
N ILE A 156 3.43 -5.54 -4.02
CA ILE A 156 4.74 -4.89 -3.98
C ILE A 156 4.59 -3.35 -3.95
N SER A 157 3.65 -2.78 -4.69
CA SER A 157 3.41 -1.33 -4.69
C SER A 157 2.92 -0.82 -3.35
N THR A 158 2.04 -1.55 -2.66
CA THR A 158 1.56 -1.21 -1.32
C THR A 158 2.68 -1.26 -0.28
N ILE A 159 3.58 -2.25 -0.35
CA ILE A 159 4.78 -2.31 0.51
C ILE A 159 5.67 -1.09 0.30
N THR A 160 5.96 -0.75 -0.95
CA THR A 160 6.82 0.41 -1.28
C THR A 160 6.23 1.71 -0.74
N GLU A 161 4.95 1.94 -0.96
CA GLU A 161 4.25 3.13 -0.50
C GLU A 161 4.21 3.21 1.03
N THR A 162 4.08 2.07 1.70
CA THR A 162 4.12 1.98 3.16
C THR A 162 5.47 2.40 3.71
N ILE A 163 6.56 1.81 3.19
CA ILE A 163 7.91 2.12 3.65
C ILE A 163 8.24 3.60 3.41
N THR A 164 7.85 4.15 2.26
CA THR A 164 8.06 5.57 1.97
C THR A 164 7.25 6.50 2.88
N SER A 165 5.99 6.17 3.17
CA SER A 165 5.15 6.94 4.10
C SER A 165 5.71 6.91 5.52
N PHE A 166 6.21 5.77 5.99
CA PHE A 166 6.89 5.66 7.28
C PHE A 166 8.20 6.45 7.31
N LEU A 167 9.01 6.39 6.25
CA LEU A 167 10.25 7.14 6.12
C LEU A 167 9.98 8.65 6.28
N ILE A 168 9.01 9.17 5.53
CA ILE A 168 8.67 10.59 5.53
C ILE A 168 8.12 11.03 6.88
N SER A 169 7.19 10.27 7.46
CA SER A 169 6.59 10.61 8.76
C SER A 169 7.58 10.51 9.93
N THR A 170 8.65 9.71 9.80
CA THR A 170 9.71 9.65 10.81
C THR A 170 10.78 10.70 10.60
N ALA A 171 11.13 11.01 9.36
CA ALA A 171 12.13 12.05 9.04
C ALA A 171 11.60 13.45 9.38
N ILE A 172 10.34 13.70 9.07
CA ILE A 172 9.66 14.99 9.28
C ILE A 172 8.43 14.73 10.15
N PRO A 173 8.56 14.85 11.50
CA PRO A 173 7.49 14.50 12.43
C PRO A 173 6.39 15.59 12.48
N ILE A 174 5.96 16.05 11.30
CA ILE A 174 4.89 17.02 11.12
C ILE A 174 3.80 16.33 10.29
N ILE A 175 2.55 16.40 10.73
CA ILE A 175 1.39 15.74 10.10
C ILE A 175 1.27 16.13 8.61
N ILE A 176 1.65 17.34 8.25
CA ILE A 176 1.55 17.86 6.89
C ILE A 176 2.47 17.11 5.91
N ALA A 177 3.64 16.64 6.34
CA ALA A 177 4.61 16.00 5.44
C ALA A 177 4.10 14.70 4.78
N PRO A 178 3.59 13.70 5.51
CA PRO A 178 3.00 12.52 4.89
C PRO A 178 1.70 12.84 4.13
N MET A 179 0.95 13.87 4.50
CA MET A 179 -0.22 14.30 3.71
C MET A 179 0.18 14.91 2.36
N ILE A 180 1.24 15.73 2.31
CA ILE A 180 1.80 16.23 1.05
C ILE A 180 2.31 15.06 0.20
N PHE A 181 2.99 14.09 0.80
CA PHE A 181 3.47 12.91 0.08
C PHE A 181 2.30 12.10 -0.50
N MET A 182 1.24 11.87 0.26
CA MET A 182 0.03 11.23 -0.22
C MET A 182 -0.55 11.98 -1.43
N PHE A 183 -0.69 13.30 -1.32
CA PHE A 183 -1.21 14.13 -2.41
C PHE A 183 -0.32 14.02 -3.65
N LEU A 184 1.00 14.13 -3.50
CA LEU A 184 1.96 13.96 -4.60
C LEU A 184 1.88 12.57 -5.21
N SER A 185 1.76 11.52 -4.41
CA SER A 185 1.60 10.14 -4.89
C SER A 185 0.34 10.00 -5.76
N ILE A 186 -0.79 10.57 -5.31
CA ILE A 186 -2.04 10.58 -6.07
C ILE A 186 -1.88 11.35 -7.38
N VAL A 187 -1.29 12.55 -7.35
CA VAL A 187 -1.06 13.37 -8.55
C VAL A 187 -0.16 12.65 -9.55
N ILE A 188 0.93 12.02 -9.09
CA ILE A 188 1.83 11.25 -9.94
C ILE A 188 1.09 10.08 -10.61
N LYS A 189 0.26 9.35 -9.86
CA LYS A 189 -0.55 8.24 -10.38
C LYS A 189 -1.55 8.73 -11.43
N LEU A 190 -2.22 9.87 -11.18
CA LEU A 190 -3.14 10.51 -12.14
C LEU A 190 -2.42 10.95 -13.42
N LEU A 191 -1.26 11.60 -13.29
CA LEU A 191 -0.47 12.04 -14.44
C LEU A 191 0.05 10.85 -15.25
N SER A 192 0.54 9.80 -14.59
CA SER A 192 1.03 8.61 -15.28
C SER A 192 -0.07 7.84 -16.00
N ASN A 193 -1.33 7.93 -15.54
CA ASN A 193 -2.45 7.31 -16.22
C ASN A 193 -2.89 8.09 -17.48
N ASN A 194 -2.77 9.41 -17.47
CA ASN A 194 -3.27 10.28 -18.54
C ASN A 194 -2.21 10.67 -19.59
N PHE A 195 -0.92 10.67 -19.23
CA PHE A 195 0.17 11.13 -20.12
C PHE A 195 1.17 10.01 -20.37
N THR A 196 1.20 9.46 -21.58
CA THR A 196 2.07 8.33 -21.96
C THR A 196 3.56 8.66 -21.82
N LEU A 197 4.00 9.85 -22.23
CA LEU A 197 5.40 10.30 -22.10
C LEU A 197 5.83 10.39 -20.64
N PHE A 198 4.97 10.91 -19.77
CA PHE A 198 5.25 10.97 -18.33
C PHE A 198 5.30 9.56 -17.72
N LYS A 199 4.40 8.68 -18.16
CA LYS A 199 4.34 7.28 -17.74
C LYS A 199 5.64 6.54 -18.05
N ASP A 200 6.16 6.68 -19.27
CA ASP A 200 7.39 6.01 -19.71
C ASP A 200 8.63 6.52 -18.97
N PHE A 201 8.69 7.82 -18.69
CA PHE A 201 9.76 8.42 -17.89
C PHE A 201 9.64 8.01 -16.41
N ALA A 202 8.47 8.16 -15.83
CA ALA A 202 8.23 7.91 -14.41
C ALA A 202 8.41 6.42 -14.06
N SER A 203 8.00 5.50 -14.93
CA SER A 203 8.13 4.05 -14.69
C SER A 203 9.58 3.56 -14.60
N LYS A 204 10.54 4.31 -15.16
CA LYS A 204 11.97 3.99 -15.09
C LYS A 204 12.61 4.45 -13.77
N ILE A 205 12.03 5.44 -13.12
CA ILE A 205 12.62 6.09 -11.93
C ILE A 205 11.82 5.78 -10.68
N ILE A 206 10.49 5.78 -10.78
CA ILE A 206 9.57 5.61 -9.65
C ILE A 206 8.86 4.26 -9.82
N PRO A 207 8.54 3.55 -8.74
CA PRO A 207 7.79 2.29 -8.82
C PRO A 207 6.32 2.55 -9.17
N ILE A 208 6.08 3.15 -10.31
CA ILE A 208 4.77 3.37 -10.91
C ILE A 208 4.58 2.33 -11.99
N ILE A 209 3.40 1.74 -12.01
CA ILE A 209 3.07 0.77 -13.03
C ILE A 209 3.00 1.41 -14.40
N ASN A 210 3.70 0.79 -15.30
CA ASN A 210 3.37 0.88 -16.69
C ASN A 210 2.42 -0.26 -17.05
N VAL A 211 1.13 -0.08 -16.83
CA VAL A 211 0.11 -0.99 -17.33
C VAL A 211 -0.22 -0.53 -18.74
N ASN A 212 0.41 -1.16 -19.72
CA ASN A 212 0.03 -1.01 -21.11
C ASN A 212 -1.18 -1.91 -21.40
N GLU A 213 -1.83 -1.71 -22.53
CA GLU A 213 -2.84 -2.63 -23.07
C GLU A 213 -2.36 -4.08 -23.16
N LYS A 214 -1.04 -4.29 -23.20
CA LYS A 214 -0.37 -5.60 -23.19
C LYS A 214 -0.14 -6.19 -21.78
N GLY A 215 -0.53 -5.48 -20.71
CA GLY A 215 -0.33 -5.94 -19.32
C GLY A 215 0.94 -5.40 -18.66
N ILE A 216 1.31 -6.00 -17.51
CA ILE A 216 2.50 -5.62 -16.74
C ILE A 216 3.73 -6.29 -17.34
N THR A 217 4.80 -5.51 -17.55
CA THR A 217 6.09 -6.04 -17.99
C THR A 217 6.96 -6.42 -16.79
N LEU A 218 7.75 -7.50 -16.92
CA LEU A 218 8.69 -7.94 -15.87
C LEU A 218 9.72 -6.86 -15.53
N ASP A 219 10.13 -6.06 -16.52
CA ASP A 219 11.12 -4.99 -16.32
C ASP A 219 10.61 -3.92 -15.34
N SER A 220 9.32 -3.58 -15.41
CA SER A 220 8.71 -2.64 -14.46
C SER A 220 8.63 -3.19 -13.04
N LEU A 221 8.59 -4.51 -12.87
CA LEU A 221 8.61 -5.15 -11.56
C LEU A 221 10.00 -5.15 -10.91
N MET A 222 11.09 -5.12 -11.69
CA MET A 222 12.46 -5.18 -11.15
C MET A 222 12.89 -3.88 -10.46
N VAL A 223 12.36 -2.74 -10.86
CA VAL A 223 12.68 -1.43 -10.25
C VAL A 223 12.17 -1.35 -8.81
N ILE A 224 11.06 -1.99 -8.50
CA ILE A 224 10.37 -1.87 -7.22
C ILE A 224 11.17 -2.47 -6.05
N PRO A 225 11.74 -3.69 -6.13
CA PRO A 225 12.57 -4.24 -5.06
C PRO A 225 13.77 -3.37 -4.71
N ILE A 226 14.40 -2.71 -5.70
CA ILE A 226 15.52 -1.80 -5.48
C ILE A 226 15.08 -0.62 -4.59
N TRP A 227 13.92 -0.04 -4.88
CA TRP A 227 13.36 1.04 -4.08
C TRP A 227 12.98 0.59 -2.67
N ILE A 228 12.41 -0.61 -2.50
CA ILE A 228 12.09 -1.17 -1.19
C ILE A 228 13.35 -1.29 -0.34
N ILE A 229 14.42 -1.85 -0.88
CA ILE A 229 15.69 -2.00 -0.16
C ILE A 229 16.26 -0.62 0.21
N LEU A 230 16.34 0.30 -0.73
CA LEU A 230 16.90 1.63 -0.53
C LEU A 230 16.13 2.42 0.54
N PHE A 231 14.82 2.47 0.45
CA PHE A 231 14.00 3.18 1.43
C PHE A 231 13.96 2.50 2.80
N SER A 232 14.03 1.17 2.84
CA SER A 232 14.13 0.45 4.11
C SER A 232 15.44 0.76 4.82
N LEU A 233 16.56 0.80 4.10
CA LEU A 233 17.87 1.18 4.65
C LEU A 233 17.88 2.63 5.14
N LEU A 234 17.31 3.55 4.38
CA LEU A 234 17.17 4.95 4.79
C LEU A 234 16.31 5.09 6.05
N TYR A 235 15.20 4.38 6.12
CA TYR A 235 14.32 4.38 7.28
C TYR A 235 15.04 3.90 8.55
N LEU A 236 15.73 2.77 8.47
CA LEU A 236 16.50 2.22 9.57
C LEU A 236 17.65 3.15 9.98
N SER A 237 18.35 3.77 9.02
CA SER A 237 19.45 4.69 9.31
C SER A 237 18.98 5.96 10.04
N ILE A 238 17.83 6.52 9.66
CA ILE A 238 17.26 7.69 10.36
C ILE A 238 16.93 7.36 11.82
N TYR A 239 16.36 6.18 12.05
CA TYR A 239 16.07 5.73 13.41
C TYR A 239 17.34 5.53 14.23
N TYR A 240 18.36 4.91 13.64
CA TYR A 240 19.66 4.70 14.30
C TYR A 240 20.35 6.02 14.68
N VAL A 241 20.36 6.99 13.76
CA VAL A 241 20.95 8.32 14.05
C VAL A 241 20.18 9.07 15.14
N LYS A 242 18.86 8.91 15.23
CA LYS A 242 18.07 9.48 16.32
C LYS A 242 18.39 8.82 17.68
N ASP A 243 18.75 7.54 17.70
CA ASP A 243 19.17 6.84 18.93
C ASP A 243 20.53 7.34 19.46
N LEU A 244 21.44 7.77 18.57
CA LEU A 244 22.77 8.25 18.95
C LEU A 244 22.77 9.68 19.50
N LYS A 245 21.72 10.47 19.26
CA LYS A 245 21.64 11.89 19.66
C LYS A 245 20.92 12.13 20.99
N GLN A 246 20.54 11.08 21.71
CA GLN A 246 19.95 11.11 23.06
C GLN A 246 20.78 10.31 24.05
#